data_c61a173c23a50a140cafa81a94005e8a
#
_entry.id   c61a173c23a50a140cafa81a94005e8a
#
_cell.length_a   1.000
_cell.length_b   1.000
_cell.length_c   1.000
_cell.angle_alpha   90.00
_cell.angle_beta   90.00
_cell.angle_gamma   90.00
#
_symmetry.space_group_name_H-M   'P 1'
#
loop_
_entity.id
_entity.type
_entity.pdbx_description
1 polymer ?
#
loop_
_entity_poly.entity_id
_entity_poly.type
_entity_poly.pdbx_seq_one_letter_code
_entity_poly.pdbx_strand_id
1 'polypeptide(L)'
;MDKPYATIWSVDFTDDWFRAGIEEWTETGSITHDASHVRPLPELPDSPEKLLGEALAAELRAEKAIIGVFDEGCMGMYNAIFDDELLNKTGIYKERLSQSALYAEMLEVGDDEADAAYDWLIDAGMTFRYGEDAETELTREQVQWQLKMYIAALRIADDFG
;
A
#
# COMPACT_ATOMS: atom_id res chain seq x y z
N MET A 1 23.71 -2.71 7.86
CA MET A 1 24.89 -1.86 7.57
C MET A 1 24.50 -0.43 7.92
N ASP A 2 24.87 0.02 9.11
CA ASP A 2 24.57 1.39 9.56
C ASP A 2 25.58 2.37 8.95
N LYS A 3 25.36 2.71 7.70
CA LYS A 3 26.12 3.80 7.07
C LYS A 3 25.32 5.09 7.19
N PRO A 4 25.95 6.19 7.61
CA PRO A 4 25.30 7.48 7.58
C PRO A 4 24.91 7.82 6.14
N TYR A 5 23.72 8.33 5.97
CA TYR A 5 23.24 8.81 4.69
C TYR A 5 22.49 10.13 4.89
N ALA A 6 22.43 10.92 3.85
CA ALA A 6 21.62 12.11 3.79
C ALA A 6 20.64 11.99 2.63
N THR A 7 19.48 12.58 2.79
CA THR A 7 18.45 12.63 1.74
C THR A 7 18.28 14.05 1.27
N ILE A 8 18.17 14.23 -0.02
CA ILE A 8 17.78 15.50 -0.62
C ILE A 8 16.78 15.22 -1.73
N TRP A 9 15.86 16.14 -1.93
CA TRP A 9 14.76 15.95 -2.85
C TRP A 9 14.58 17.18 -3.73
N SER A 10 14.30 16.96 -5.00
CA SER A 10 13.98 17.99 -5.98
C SER A 10 13.08 17.42 -7.08
N VAL A 11 12.27 18.26 -7.69
CA VAL A 11 11.41 17.88 -8.82
C VAL A 11 12.22 17.81 -10.12
N ASP A 12 13.09 18.78 -10.36
CA ASP A 12 13.76 18.98 -11.66
C ASP A 12 15.27 19.24 -11.55
N PHE A 13 15.82 19.14 -10.32
CA PHE A 13 17.23 19.35 -10.01
C PHE A 13 17.76 20.78 -10.31
N THR A 14 16.86 21.74 -10.49
CA THR A 14 17.21 23.14 -10.78
C THR A 14 17.09 24.05 -9.57
N ASP A 15 16.49 23.58 -8.49
CA ASP A 15 16.31 24.33 -7.25
C ASP A 15 17.63 24.75 -6.62
N ASP A 16 17.73 25.99 -6.18
CA ASP A 16 18.92 26.51 -5.52
C ASP A 16 19.22 25.76 -4.21
N TRP A 17 18.21 25.40 -3.44
CA TRP A 17 18.38 24.62 -2.22
C TRP A 17 18.93 23.22 -2.49
N PHE A 18 18.53 22.57 -3.58
CA PHE A 18 19.06 21.27 -3.99
C PHE A 18 20.55 21.37 -4.33
N ARG A 19 20.93 22.38 -5.11
CA ARG A 19 22.34 22.63 -5.47
C ARG A 19 23.19 22.92 -4.25
N ALA A 20 22.72 23.80 -3.37
CA ALA A 20 23.40 24.12 -2.12
C ALA A 20 23.55 22.87 -1.21
N GLY A 21 22.52 22.02 -1.13
CA GLY A 21 22.59 20.77 -0.39
C GLY A 21 23.60 19.78 -0.98
N ILE A 22 23.71 19.67 -2.30
CA ILE A 22 24.74 18.82 -2.95
C ILE A 22 26.14 19.38 -2.67
N GLU A 23 26.33 20.70 -2.73
CA GLU A 23 27.61 21.34 -2.40
C GLU A 23 27.98 21.06 -0.94
N GLU A 24 27.07 21.29 0.01
CA GLU A 24 27.29 21.00 1.43
C GLU A 24 27.63 19.52 1.65
N TRP A 25 26.91 18.61 1.01
CA TRP A 25 27.17 17.18 1.14
C TRP A 25 28.55 16.77 0.61
N THR A 26 28.97 17.34 -0.49
CA THR A 26 30.30 17.04 -1.06
C THR A 26 31.44 17.53 -0.18
N GLU A 27 31.23 18.60 0.59
CA GLU A 27 32.22 19.18 1.50
C GLU A 27 32.22 18.53 2.89
N THR A 28 31.04 18.22 3.42
CA THR A 28 30.87 17.82 4.83
C THR A 28 30.40 16.38 5.02
N GLY A 29 29.87 15.74 3.98
CA GLY A 29 29.22 14.43 4.05
C GLY A 29 27.82 14.45 4.69
N SER A 30 27.28 15.63 4.96
CA SER A 30 25.94 15.82 5.56
C SER A 30 25.18 16.95 4.86
N ILE A 31 23.87 17.02 5.11
CA ILE A 31 23.00 18.08 4.60
C ILE A 31 22.23 18.67 5.77
N THR A 32 22.21 19.99 5.86
CA THR A 32 21.38 20.72 6.83
C THR A 32 20.02 21.01 6.20
N HIS A 33 18.98 20.47 6.80
CA HIS A 33 17.59 20.73 6.34
C HIS A 33 17.01 21.92 7.08
N ASP A 34 16.42 22.85 6.34
CA ASP A 34 15.61 23.90 6.95
C ASP A 34 14.31 23.31 7.52
N ALA A 35 14.27 23.15 8.82
CA ALA A 35 13.12 22.66 9.56
C ALA A 35 12.32 23.81 10.22
N SER A 36 12.55 25.06 9.86
CA SER A 36 11.88 26.23 10.45
C SER A 36 10.36 26.24 10.25
N HIS A 37 9.88 25.56 9.20
CA HIS A 37 8.46 25.36 8.90
C HIS A 37 7.82 24.21 9.69
N VAL A 38 8.62 23.32 10.28
CA VAL A 38 8.11 22.17 11.05
C VAL A 38 7.58 22.67 12.39
N ARG A 39 6.36 22.32 12.68
CA ARG A 39 5.69 22.67 13.93
C ARG A 39 5.38 21.40 14.71
N PRO A 40 5.42 21.44 16.04
CA PRO A 40 4.91 20.36 16.87
C PRO A 40 3.46 20.05 16.48
N LEU A 41 3.10 18.77 16.48
CA LEU A 41 1.72 18.37 16.30
C LEU A 41 0.88 18.98 17.44
N PRO A 42 -0.15 19.78 17.16
CA PRO A 42 -1.01 20.31 18.20
C PRO A 42 -1.73 19.19 18.94
N GLU A 43 -1.98 19.37 20.23
CA GLU A 43 -2.89 18.49 20.94
C GLU A 43 -4.28 18.62 20.30
N LEU A 44 -4.75 17.51 19.76
CA LEU A 44 -6.08 17.44 19.15
C LEU A 44 -7.11 17.25 20.28
N PRO A 45 -8.19 18.07 20.31
CA PRO A 45 -9.28 17.84 21.22
C PRO A 45 -9.89 16.47 20.98
N ASP A 46 -10.54 15.91 21.99
CA ASP A 46 -11.28 14.68 21.82
C ASP A 46 -12.41 14.91 20.80
N SER A 47 -12.36 14.13 19.73
CA SER A 47 -13.38 14.07 18.70
C SER A 47 -13.83 12.63 18.50
N PRO A 48 -15.02 12.40 17.94
CA PRO A 48 -15.48 11.05 17.63
C PRO A 48 -14.47 10.25 16.78
N GLU A 49 -13.80 10.90 15.85
CA GLU A 49 -12.82 10.28 14.96
C GLU A 49 -11.54 9.91 15.72
N LYS A 50 -11.07 10.76 16.65
CA LYS A 50 -9.92 10.45 17.50
C LYS A 50 -10.23 9.25 18.40
N LEU A 51 -11.38 9.24 19.06
CA LEU A 51 -11.80 8.16 19.93
C LEU A 51 -11.97 6.85 19.15
N LEU A 52 -12.54 6.90 17.94
CA LEU A 52 -12.63 5.75 17.04
C LEU A 52 -11.22 5.24 16.66
N GLY A 53 -10.31 6.12 16.29
CA GLY A 53 -8.94 5.74 15.94
C GLY A 53 -8.19 5.09 17.11
N GLU A 54 -8.36 5.60 18.32
CA GLU A 54 -7.78 5.01 19.54
C GLU A 54 -8.37 3.62 19.84
N ALA A 55 -9.69 3.45 19.67
CA ALA A 55 -10.37 2.19 19.86
C ALA A 55 -9.89 1.14 18.84
N LEU A 56 -9.83 1.48 17.55
CA LEU A 56 -9.35 0.61 16.49
C LEU A 56 -7.87 0.22 16.70
N ALA A 57 -7.02 1.16 17.11
CA ALA A 57 -5.63 0.88 17.41
C ALA A 57 -5.47 -0.07 18.62
N ALA A 58 -6.34 0.03 19.60
CA ALA A 58 -6.36 -0.89 20.74
C ALA A 58 -6.83 -2.29 20.32
N GLU A 59 -7.87 -2.37 19.49
CA GLU A 59 -8.40 -3.63 18.96
C GLU A 59 -7.36 -4.37 18.10
N LEU A 60 -6.72 -3.69 17.15
CA LEU A 60 -5.64 -4.27 16.32
C LEU A 60 -4.53 -4.90 17.16
N ARG A 61 -4.14 -4.23 18.28
CA ARG A 61 -3.11 -4.76 19.18
C ARG A 61 -3.60 -5.94 20.01
N ALA A 62 -4.87 -5.94 20.42
CA ALA A 62 -5.46 -7.00 21.21
C ALA A 62 -5.66 -8.28 20.39
N GLU A 63 -6.15 -8.13 19.17
CA GLU A 63 -6.49 -9.23 18.28
C GLU A 63 -5.32 -9.72 17.44
N LYS A 64 -4.24 -8.95 17.35
CA LYS A 64 -3.06 -9.25 16.52
C LYS A 64 -3.45 -9.47 15.07
N ALA A 65 -4.05 -8.45 14.46
CA ALA A 65 -4.53 -8.50 13.10
C ALA A 65 -3.46 -8.98 12.11
N ILE A 66 -3.86 -9.80 11.16
CA ILE A 66 -2.98 -10.37 10.14
C ILE A 66 -3.30 -9.72 8.79
N ILE A 67 -2.25 -9.28 8.08
CA ILE A 67 -2.34 -8.86 6.68
C ILE A 67 -1.73 -9.95 5.81
N GLY A 68 -2.53 -10.54 4.94
CA GLY A 68 -2.04 -11.42 3.88
C GLY A 68 -1.39 -10.59 2.76
N VAL A 69 -0.18 -10.96 2.37
CA VAL A 69 0.56 -10.31 1.28
C VAL A 69 0.94 -11.35 0.25
N PHE A 70 0.44 -11.21 -0.97
CA PHE A 70 0.78 -12.09 -2.07
C PHE A 70 2.09 -11.64 -2.71
N ASP A 71 3.17 -12.41 -2.44
CA ASP A 71 4.54 -12.18 -2.89
C ASP A 71 5.05 -10.75 -2.59
N GLU A 72 5.45 -10.55 -1.36
CA GLU A 72 6.09 -9.31 -0.94
C GLU A 72 7.45 -9.17 -1.63
N GLY A 73 7.50 -8.52 -2.71
CA GLY A 73 8.75 -8.21 -3.37
C GLY A 73 8.53 -7.97 -4.84
N CYS A 74 8.58 -6.73 -5.21
CA CYS A 74 8.71 -6.35 -6.59
C CYS A 74 10.19 -6.26 -6.93
N MET A 75 10.65 -6.98 -7.94
CA MET A 75 12.03 -6.92 -8.42
C MET A 75 12.42 -5.44 -8.65
N GLY A 76 13.51 -5.01 -8.02
CA GLY A 76 14.01 -3.64 -8.12
C GLY A 76 13.37 -2.61 -7.18
N MET A 77 12.37 -2.98 -6.40
CA MET A 77 11.73 -2.07 -5.43
C MET A 77 11.93 -2.55 -3.98
N TYR A 78 13.17 -2.77 -3.60
CA TYR A 78 13.49 -3.18 -2.23
C TYR A 78 12.94 -2.22 -1.17
N ASN A 79 12.82 -0.95 -1.50
CA ASN A 79 12.23 0.07 -0.65
C ASN A 79 10.71 -0.08 -0.44
N ALA A 80 10.04 -0.91 -1.23
CA ALA A 80 8.63 -1.25 -1.02
C ALA A 80 8.44 -2.39 0.00
N ILE A 81 9.52 -3.08 0.37
CA ILE A 81 9.52 -4.09 1.42
C ILE A 81 9.83 -3.39 2.74
N PHE A 82 8.96 -3.54 3.72
CA PHE A 82 9.17 -2.99 5.05
C PHE A 82 9.32 -4.11 6.08
N ASP A 83 10.14 -3.85 7.10
CA ASP A 83 10.44 -4.81 8.14
C ASP A 83 9.21 -5.11 8.99
N ASP A 84 9.00 -6.39 9.29
CA ASP A 84 7.91 -6.86 10.16
C ASP A 84 7.95 -6.18 11.53
N GLU A 85 9.15 -5.92 12.07
CA GLU A 85 9.32 -5.22 13.34
C GLU A 85 8.67 -3.83 13.38
N LEU A 86 8.64 -3.12 12.26
CA LEU A 86 7.97 -1.82 12.17
C LEU A 86 6.45 -1.97 12.21
N LEU A 87 5.92 -2.98 11.50
CA LEU A 87 4.50 -3.25 11.44
C LEU A 87 3.97 -3.82 12.77
N ASN A 88 4.71 -4.74 13.38
CA ASN A 88 4.30 -5.40 14.63
C ASN A 88 4.06 -4.42 15.79
N LYS A 89 4.71 -3.25 15.77
CA LYS A 89 4.47 -2.17 16.75
C LYS A 89 3.07 -1.59 16.68
N THR A 90 2.40 -1.73 15.54
CA THR A 90 1.00 -1.31 15.35
C THR A 90 -0.01 -2.37 15.76
N GLY A 91 0.44 -3.58 16.10
CA GLY A 91 -0.41 -4.74 16.40
C GLY A 91 -0.77 -5.56 15.18
N ILE A 92 -0.14 -5.29 14.02
CA ILE A 92 -0.40 -5.98 12.76
C ILE A 92 0.78 -6.89 12.44
N TYR A 93 0.47 -8.07 11.92
CA TYR A 93 1.42 -9.08 11.49
C TYR A 93 1.22 -9.40 10.01
N LYS A 94 2.28 -9.82 9.33
CA LYS A 94 2.19 -10.23 7.92
C LYS A 94 2.22 -11.74 7.79
N GLU A 95 1.33 -12.26 6.95
CA GLU A 95 1.44 -13.59 6.40
C GLU A 95 1.77 -13.50 4.91
N ARG A 96 2.82 -14.20 4.49
CA ARG A 96 3.28 -14.19 3.10
C ARG A 96 2.67 -15.36 2.34
N LEU A 97 1.91 -15.03 1.32
CA LEU A 97 1.16 -15.97 0.50
C LEU A 97 1.73 -15.99 -0.92
N SER A 98 1.61 -17.11 -1.60
CA SER A 98 2.09 -17.24 -2.97
C SER A 98 1.08 -16.66 -3.96
N GLN A 99 1.55 -15.88 -4.93
CA GLN A 99 0.74 -15.46 -6.08
C GLN A 99 0.26 -16.67 -6.90
N SER A 100 1.01 -17.76 -6.91
CA SER A 100 0.57 -19.00 -7.59
C SER A 100 -0.64 -19.62 -6.91
N ALA A 101 -0.74 -19.54 -5.58
CA ALA A 101 -1.93 -19.99 -4.85
C ALA A 101 -3.14 -19.08 -5.16
N LEU A 102 -2.93 -17.77 -5.19
CA LEU A 102 -3.98 -16.80 -5.58
C LEU A 102 -4.47 -17.09 -7.01
N TYR A 103 -3.54 -17.32 -7.94
CA TYR A 103 -3.90 -17.63 -9.33
C TYR A 103 -4.66 -18.95 -9.45
N ALA A 104 -4.25 -19.99 -8.73
CA ALA A 104 -4.94 -21.29 -8.73
C ALA A 104 -6.38 -21.13 -8.20
N GLU A 105 -6.58 -20.45 -7.08
CA GLU A 105 -7.91 -20.18 -6.54
C GLU A 105 -8.75 -19.31 -7.48
N MET A 106 -8.14 -18.35 -8.15
CA MET A 106 -8.82 -17.49 -9.14
C MET A 106 -9.42 -18.30 -10.29
N LEU A 107 -8.77 -19.38 -10.71
CA LEU A 107 -9.28 -20.25 -11.77
C LEU A 107 -10.52 -21.04 -11.34
N GLU A 108 -10.72 -21.25 -10.05
CA GLU A 108 -11.89 -21.94 -9.48
C GLU A 108 -13.10 -21.00 -9.26
N VAL A 109 -12.91 -19.68 -9.42
CA VAL A 109 -14.01 -18.70 -9.30
C VAL A 109 -14.88 -18.75 -10.56
N GLY A 110 -16.18 -18.94 -10.37
CA GLY A 110 -17.17 -18.95 -11.44
C GLY A 110 -17.33 -17.59 -12.13
N ASP A 111 -17.76 -17.60 -13.39
CA ASP A 111 -18.08 -16.35 -14.12
C ASP A 111 -19.27 -15.64 -13.51
N ASP A 112 -20.24 -16.38 -13.00
CA ASP A 112 -21.42 -15.86 -12.32
C ASP A 112 -21.10 -15.11 -11.02
N GLU A 113 -20.11 -15.58 -10.27
CA GLU A 113 -19.62 -14.87 -9.07
C GLU A 113 -18.95 -13.55 -9.43
N ALA A 114 -18.12 -13.57 -10.47
CA ALA A 114 -17.47 -12.34 -10.96
C ALA A 114 -18.48 -11.35 -11.55
N ASP A 115 -19.53 -11.85 -12.24
CA ASP A 115 -20.61 -11.00 -12.75
C ASP A 115 -21.42 -10.37 -11.60
N ALA A 116 -21.71 -11.13 -10.55
CA ALA A 116 -22.39 -10.60 -9.36
C ALA A 116 -21.56 -9.51 -8.68
N ALA A 117 -20.24 -9.69 -8.57
CA ALA A 117 -19.34 -8.67 -8.04
C ALA A 117 -19.28 -7.43 -8.93
N TYR A 118 -19.31 -7.61 -10.26
CA TYR A 118 -19.38 -6.51 -11.20
C TYR A 118 -20.67 -5.69 -11.03
N ASP A 119 -21.80 -6.37 -10.96
CA ASP A 119 -23.10 -5.71 -10.79
C ASP A 119 -23.15 -4.95 -9.47
N TRP A 120 -22.62 -5.52 -8.40
CA TRP A 120 -22.48 -4.81 -7.12
C TRP A 120 -21.65 -3.53 -7.24
N LEU A 121 -20.54 -3.54 -7.98
CA LEU A 121 -19.71 -2.33 -8.20
C LEU A 121 -20.48 -1.26 -8.99
N ILE A 122 -21.24 -1.66 -10.02
CA ILE A 122 -22.10 -0.75 -10.79
C ILE A 122 -23.17 -0.13 -9.91
N ASP A 123 -23.84 -0.92 -9.09
CA ASP A 123 -24.88 -0.46 -8.17
C ASP A 123 -24.30 0.48 -7.09
N ALA A 124 -23.05 0.27 -6.70
CA ALA A 124 -22.30 1.17 -5.81
C ALA A 124 -21.82 2.49 -6.49
N GLY A 125 -22.09 2.64 -7.79
CA GLY A 125 -21.80 3.86 -8.56
C GLY A 125 -20.47 3.84 -9.33
N MET A 126 -19.78 2.69 -9.41
CA MET A 126 -18.57 2.58 -10.21
C MET A 126 -18.90 2.60 -11.71
N THR A 127 -18.08 3.28 -12.48
CA THR A 127 -18.18 3.34 -13.93
C THR A 127 -16.90 2.85 -14.58
N PHE A 128 -17.00 2.01 -15.59
CA PHE A 128 -15.88 1.49 -16.35
C PHE A 128 -15.84 2.13 -17.74
N ARG A 129 -14.66 2.54 -18.17
CA ARG A 129 -14.42 2.98 -19.55
C ARG A 129 -13.63 1.89 -20.26
N TYR A 130 -14.24 1.28 -21.23
CA TYR A 130 -13.64 0.22 -22.04
C TYR A 130 -13.08 0.77 -23.35
N GLY A 131 -12.03 0.16 -23.85
CA GLY A 131 -11.44 0.39 -25.15
C GLY A 131 -11.19 -0.91 -25.89
N GLU A 132 -10.62 -0.80 -27.08
CA GLU A 132 -10.35 -1.93 -27.99
C GLU A 132 -8.91 -2.45 -27.87
N ASP A 133 -7.99 -1.62 -27.35
CA ASP A 133 -6.58 -1.96 -27.19
C ASP A 133 -6.33 -2.51 -25.78
N ALA A 134 -6.18 -3.81 -25.67
CA ALA A 134 -5.95 -4.51 -24.38
C ALA A 134 -4.60 -4.19 -23.72
N GLU A 135 -3.64 -3.56 -24.43
CA GLU A 135 -2.36 -3.16 -23.83
C GLU A 135 -2.44 -1.80 -23.14
N THR A 136 -3.27 -0.90 -23.64
CA THR A 136 -3.35 0.48 -23.17
C THR A 136 -4.72 0.87 -22.64
N GLU A 137 -5.74 0.08 -22.88
CA GLU A 137 -7.13 0.33 -22.51
C GLU A 137 -7.71 -0.87 -21.74
N LEU A 138 -8.69 -0.58 -20.87
CA LEU A 138 -9.39 -1.60 -20.09
C LEU A 138 -10.37 -2.38 -20.97
N THR A 139 -10.37 -3.69 -20.87
CA THR A 139 -11.37 -4.57 -21.51
C THR A 139 -12.31 -5.19 -20.47
N ARG A 140 -13.49 -5.64 -20.93
CA ARG A 140 -14.43 -6.36 -20.05
C ARG A 140 -13.82 -7.64 -19.49
N GLU A 141 -13.05 -8.36 -20.28
CA GLU A 141 -12.36 -9.57 -19.87
C GLU A 141 -11.34 -9.32 -18.75
N GLN A 142 -10.56 -8.26 -18.85
CA GLN A 142 -9.62 -7.88 -17.79
C GLN A 142 -10.33 -7.54 -16.47
N VAL A 143 -11.48 -6.87 -16.54
CA VAL A 143 -12.29 -6.62 -15.33
C VAL A 143 -12.78 -7.93 -14.73
N GLN A 144 -13.25 -8.87 -15.56
CA GLN A 144 -13.70 -10.20 -15.11
C GLN A 144 -12.57 -10.93 -14.37
N TRP A 145 -11.36 -10.99 -14.95
CA TRP A 145 -10.19 -11.58 -14.30
C TRP A 145 -9.83 -10.90 -12.99
N GLN A 146 -9.88 -9.59 -12.95
CA GLN A 146 -9.61 -8.82 -11.73
C GLN A 146 -10.61 -9.13 -10.62
N LEU A 147 -11.89 -9.29 -10.96
CA LEU A 147 -12.94 -9.65 -10.00
C LEU A 147 -12.80 -11.07 -9.49
N LYS A 148 -12.46 -12.02 -10.36
CA LYS A 148 -12.12 -13.38 -9.95
C LYS A 148 -10.93 -13.40 -8.98
N MET A 149 -9.89 -12.62 -9.26
CA MET A 149 -8.73 -12.51 -8.37
C MET A 149 -9.11 -11.91 -7.00
N TYR A 150 -9.97 -10.92 -6.99
CA TYR A 150 -10.49 -10.32 -5.75
C TYR A 150 -11.27 -11.35 -4.92
N ILE A 151 -12.18 -12.11 -5.54
CA ILE A 151 -12.95 -13.16 -4.87
C ILE A 151 -12.04 -14.26 -4.33
N ALA A 152 -11.04 -14.68 -5.13
CA ALA A 152 -10.05 -15.64 -4.70
C ALA A 152 -9.26 -15.18 -3.47
N ALA A 153 -8.86 -13.90 -3.44
CA ALA A 153 -8.18 -13.33 -2.29
C ALA A 153 -9.06 -13.33 -1.03
N LEU A 154 -10.36 -13.07 -1.16
CA LEU A 154 -11.31 -13.15 -0.04
C LEU A 154 -11.46 -14.58 0.48
N ARG A 155 -11.57 -15.57 -0.40
CA ARG A 155 -11.66 -16.99 -0.02
C ARG A 155 -10.41 -17.44 0.74
N ILE A 156 -9.23 -17.06 0.23
CA ILE A 156 -7.97 -17.35 0.91
C ILE A 156 -7.93 -16.66 2.29
N ALA A 157 -8.37 -15.41 2.40
CA ALA A 157 -8.42 -14.72 3.68
C ALA A 157 -9.36 -15.42 4.69
N ASP A 158 -10.53 -15.88 4.24
CA ASP A 158 -11.48 -16.61 5.08
C ASP A 158 -10.92 -17.96 5.58
N ASP A 159 -10.10 -18.64 4.76
CA ASP A 159 -9.43 -19.89 5.14
C ASP A 159 -8.36 -19.70 6.24
N PHE A 160 -7.78 -18.52 6.33
CA PHE A 160 -6.80 -18.16 7.37
C PHE A 160 -7.43 -17.66 8.67
N GLY A 161 -8.73 -17.36 8.69
CA GLY A 161 -9.51 -16.90 9.87
C GLY A 161 -9.44 -15.41 10.07
#